data_062dc087cd578e74ca9a91ac43af9aa3
#
_entry.id   062dc087cd578e74ca9a91ac43af9aa3
#
_cell.length_a   1.000
_cell.length_b   1.000
_cell.length_c   1.000
_cell.angle_alpha   90.00
_cell.angle_beta   90.00
_cell.angle_gamma   90.00
#
_symmetry.space_group_name_H-M   'P 1'
#
loop_
_entity.id
_entity.type
_entity.pdbx_description
1 polymer ?
#
loop_
_entity_poly.entity_id
_entity_poly.type
_entity_poly.pdbx_seq_one_letter_code
_entity_poly.pdbx_strand_id
1 'polypeptide(L)'
;MTYWKLGCNWGSGNPDFYDLLIKESIVICAHHRMKKGDYVAITRGYTVIGLALIIGERTSSTSHPELKADFEKKAIEYEDWNYVAPAKIWTLPEELVFEYRLQQGIRQIQNSDTIEKICFRINKLMGKQLVVNCAKLLKANHNLILTGAPGTGKTYLAKEIAKELGVMDEDCELVQFHPCYDYTDFVEGLRPVKVDEKLGFERKDGVFKEFCKKAFVDQKDPFERGYKTLVEKISKSPNKIYKCGTSNPNNKGFDISYGGKDIIFTRYDEDNNRAAYKDRLRKLYYHYIRQGITDFGHINR
;
A
#
# COMPACT_ATOMS: atom_id res chain seq x y z
N MET A 1 1.58 30.25 2.63
CA MET A 1 1.35 28.89 3.14
C MET A 1 1.41 28.95 4.62
N THR A 2 0.32 28.64 5.29
CA THR A 2 0.15 28.77 6.73
C THR A 2 -0.29 27.42 7.29
N TYR A 3 0.05 27.16 8.54
CA TYR A 3 -0.33 25.92 9.23
C TYR A 3 -1.36 26.25 10.31
N TRP A 4 -2.42 25.48 10.36
CA TRP A 4 -3.54 25.67 11.26
C TRP A 4 -3.79 24.41 12.08
N LYS A 5 -4.34 24.58 13.27
CA LYS A 5 -4.93 23.52 14.07
C LYS A 5 -6.44 23.66 14.01
N LEU A 6 -7.13 22.54 13.81
CA LEU A 6 -8.58 22.41 13.90
C LEU A 6 -8.90 21.29 14.89
N GLY A 7 -9.50 21.63 16.05
CA GLY A 7 -10.08 20.61 16.93
C GLY A 7 -11.35 20.04 16.29
N CYS A 8 -11.56 18.75 16.34
CA CYS A 8 -12.78 18.12 15.81
C CYS A 8 -13.76 17.68 16.90
N ASN A 9 -13.56 18.11 18.14
CA ASN A 9 -14.39 17.76 19.28
C ASN A 9 -14.58 18.98 20.20
N TRP A 10 -15.25 20.01 19.72
CA TRP A 10 -15.63 21.17 20.52
C TRP A 10 -17.16 21.35 20.52
N GLY A 11 -17.64 22.33 21.27
CA GLY A 11 -19.05 22.69 21.38
C GLY A 11 -19.73 22.04 22.59
N SER A 12 -21.05 22.30 22.73
CA SER A 12 -21.86 21.75 23.83
C SER A 12 -21.92 20.22 23.71
N GLY A 13 -21.53 19.50 24.75
CA GLY A 13 -21.47 18.04 24.75
C GLY A 13 -20.25 17.42 24.04
N ASN A 14 -19.31 18.24 23.57
CA ASN A 14 -18.04 17.81 22.97
C ASN A 14 -18.20 16.82 21.81
N PRO A 15 -19.06 17.07 20.80
CA PRO A 15 -19.32 16.17 19.72
C PRO A 15 -18.07 16.01 18.84
N ASP A 16 -17.80 14.76 18.39
CA ASP A 16 -16.76 14.47 17.41
C ASP A 16 -17.34 14.59 16.00
N PHE A 17 -16.79 15.47 15.19
CA PHE A 17 -17.23 15.70 13.81
C PHE A 17 -16.16 15.37 12.76
N TYR A 18 -15.12 14.63 13.15
CA TYR A 18 -14.05 14.23 12.23
C TYR A 18 -14.56 13.48 10.99
N ASP A 19 -15.49 12.54 11.20
CA ASP A 19 -16.09 11.76 10.11
C ASP A 19 -16.85 12.64 9.12
N LEU A 20 -17.48 13.73 9.62
CA LEU A 20 -18.17 14.69 8.77
C LEU A 20 -17.19 15.46 7.89
N LEU A 21 -16.06 15.89 8.45
CA LEU A 21 -15.01 16.57 7.66
C LEU A 21 -14.51 15.69 6.51
N ILE A 22 -14.30 14.40 6.77
CA ILE A 22 -13.87 13.45 5.76
C ILE A 22 -14.95 13.22 4.69
N LYS A 23 -16.18 12.95 5.12
CA LYS A 23 -17.32 12.67 4.25
C LYS A 23 -17.53 13.81 3.25
N GLU A 24 -17.53 15.04 3.72
CA GLU A 24 -17.78 16.22 2.92
C GLU A 24 -16.52 16.82 2.27
N SER A 25 -15.33 16.29 2.61
CA SER A 25 -14.02 16.79 2.12
C SER A 25 -13.82 18.29 2.38
N ILE A 26 -14.15 18.74 3.59
CA ILE A 26 -14.08 20.14 4.00
C ILE A 26 -13.31 20.31 5.31
N VAL A 27 -12.85 21.53 5.56
CA VAL A 27 -12.40 21.99 6.88
C VAL A 27 -13.24 23.18 7.33
N ILE A 28 -13.47 23.28 8.63
CA ILE A 28 -14.13 24.42 9.24
C ILE A 28 -13.10 25.53 9.41
N CYS A 29 -13.41 26.71 8.91
CA CYS A 29 -12.55 27.89 8.98
C CYS A 29 -13.00 28.87 10.06
N ALA A 30 -14.29 28.86 10.42
CA ALA A 30 -14.93 29.86 11.29
C ALA A 30 -14.53 31.30 10.87
N HIS A 31 -14.07 32.12 11.79
CA HIS A 31 -13.65 33.50 11.52
C HIS A 31 -12.23 33.61 10.94
N HIS A 32 -11.49 32.53 10.90
CA HIS A 32 -10.08 32.55 10.51
C HIS A 32 -9.91 32.67 9.01
N ARG A 33 -8.90 33.45 8.60
CA ARG A 33 -8.57 33.71 7.19
C ARG A 33 -7.72 32.59 6.59
N MET A 34 -8.21 31.36 6.69
CA MET A 34 -7.60 30.24 5.98
C MET A 34 -7.82 30.40 4.49
N LYS A 35 -6.86 29.99 3.69
CA LYS A 35 -6.88 30.12 2.23
C LYS A 35 -6.32 28.90 1.54
N LYS A 36 -6.61 28.78 0.25
CA LYS A 36 -6.06 27.73 -0.62
C LYS A 36 -4.53 27.63 -0.45
N GLY A 37 -4.05 26.41 -0.28
CA GLY A 37 -2.63 26.09 -0.06
C GLY A 37 -2.22 26.05 1.42
N ASP A 38 -3.10 26.38 2.36
CA ASP A 38 -2.83 26.23 3.79
C ASP A 38 -3.03 24.79 4.24
N TYR A 39 -2.26 24.36 5.24
CA TYR A 39 -2.37 23.04 5.86
C TYR A 39 -3.08 23.14 7.21
N VAL A 40 -3.87 22.11 7.51
CA VAL A 40 -4.63 22.01 8.75
C VAL A 40 -4.32 20.69 9.45
N ALA A 41 -3.86 20.78 10.69
CA ALA A 41 -3.73 19.63 11.58
C ALA A 41 -5.07 19.45 12.34
N ILE A 42 -5.75 18.34 12.10
CA ILE A 42 -7.05 18.02 12.72
C ILE A 42 -6.76 17.24 13.99
N THR A 43 -7.30 17.73 15.13
CA THR A 43 -7.01 17.16 16.44
C THR A 43 -8.26 16.66 17.13
N ARG A 44 -8.11 15.52 17.81
CA ARG A 44 -9.07 15.03 18.81
C ARG A 44 -8.41 15.20 20.18
N GLY A 45 -8.90 16.18 20.97
CA GLY A 45 -8.17 16.63 22.15
C GLY A 45 -6.79 17.20 21.77
N TYR A 46 -5.74 16.61 22.33
CA TYR A 46 -4.34 16.98 22.04
C TYR A 46 -3.70 16.14 20.94
N THR A 47 -4.40 15.16 20.43
CA THR A 47 -3.85 14.22 19.46
C THR A 47 -4.18 14.64 18.03
N VAL A 48 -3.17 14.84 17.20
CA VAL A 48 -3.35 15.07 15.75
C VAL A 48 -3.65 13.76 15.08
N ILE A 49 -4.88 13.60 14.61
CA ILE A 49 -5.40 12.38 13.99
C ILE A 49 -5.54 12.47 12.47
N GLY A 50 -5.47 13.68 11.93
CA GLY A 50 -5.57 13.93 10.51
C GLY A 50 -4.84 15.19 10.08
N LEU A 51 -4.52 15.25 8.79
CA LEU A 51 -3.96 16.42 8.14
C LEU A 51 -4.82 16.77 6.93
N ALA A 52 -4.98 18.07 6.66
CA ALA A 52 -5.72 18.53 5.50
C ALA A 52 -4.93 19.59 4.73
N LEU A 53 -5.12 19.63 3.42
CA LEU A 53 -4.67 20.70 2.54
C LEU A 53 -5.91 21.41 1.98
N ILE A 54 -6.02 22.71 2.18
CA ILE A 54 -7.10 23.51 1.60
C ILE A 54 -6.86 23.64 0.09
N ILE A 55 -7.81 23.16 -0.70
CA ILE A 55 -7.71 23.10 -2.17
C ILE A 55 -8.58 24.15 -2.88
N GLY A 56 -9.48 24.80 -2.17
CA GLY A 56 -10.37 25.84 -2.70
C GLY A 56 -10.49 27.04 -1.79
N GLU A 57 -11.21 28.05 -2.24
CA GLU A 57 -11.51 29.23 -1.45
C GLU A 57 -12.56 28.89 -0.37
N ARG A 58 -12.46 29.59 0.75
CA ARG A 58 -13.49 29.46 1.79
C ARG A 58 -14.82 30.07 1.36
N THR A 59 -15.88 29.40 1.67
CA THR A 59 -17.26 29.83 1.39
C THR A 59 -18.07 29.93 2.66
N SER A 60 -19.12 30.77 2.66
CA SER A 60 -20.08 30.75 3.76
C SER A 60 -20.78 29.40 3.79
N SER A 61 -20.95 28.84 4.97
CA SER A 61 -21.71 27.61 5.16
C SER A 61 -23.19 27.74 4.76
N THR A 62 -23.73 28.96 4.67
CA THR A 62 -25.07 29.22 4.14
C THR A 62 -25.18 28.82 2.66
N SER A 63 -24.09 28.76 1.93
CA SER A 63 -24.03 28.24 0.55
C SER A 63 -24.09 26.72 0.46
N HIS A 64 -24.11 26.03 1.61
CA HIS A 64 -24.07 24.57 1.71
C HIS A 64 -25.20 24.07 2.65
N PRO A 65 -26.48 24.17 2.21
CA PRO A 65 -27.62 23.79 3.05
C PRO A 65 -27.61 22.32 3.48
N GLU A 66 -26.97 21.46 2.69
CA GLU A 66 -26.76 20.04 2.96
C GLU A 66 -25.93 19.79 4.23
N LEU A 67 -25.01 20.68 4.55
CA LEU A 67 -24.17 20.57 5.74
C LEU A 67 -24.94 20.94 7.02
N LYS A 68 -25.96 21.78 6.91
CA LYS A 68 -26.69 22.30 8.06
C LYS A 68 -27.25 21.16 8.92
N ALA A 69 -27.95 20.22 8.29
CA ALA A 69 -28.57 19.10 9.00
C ALA A 69 -27.54 18.20 9.71
N ASP A 70 -26.37 18.01 9.09
CA ASP A 70 -25.30 17.18 9.65
C ASP A 70 -24.60 17.88 10.83
N PHE A 71 -24.37 19.19 10.75
CA PHE A 71 -23.83 19.99 11.86
C PHE A 71 -24.80 20.10 13.03
N GLU A 72 -26.08 20.35 12.75
CA GLU A 72 -27.13 20.40 13.78
C GLU A 72 -27.29 19.06 14.51
N LYS A 73 -27.22 17.94 13.82
CA LYS A 73 -27.20 16.59 14.43
C LYS A 73 -26.03 16.39 15.40
N LYS A 74 -24.90 17.06 15.13
CA LYS A 74 -23.71 17.01 15.97
C LYS A 74 -23.69 18.07 17.06
N ALA A 75 -24.78 18.83 17.24
CA ALA A 75 -24.89 19.92 18.21
C ALA A 75 -23.76 20.96 18.08
N ILE A 76 -23.32 21.25 16.85
CA ILE A 76 -22.33 22.28 16.56
C ILE A 76 -23.07 23.57 16.27
N GLU A 77 -22.73 24.62 17.00
CA GLU A 77 -23.38 25.94 16.86
C GLU A 77 -22.97 26.58 15.51
N TYR A 78 -23.93 27.28 14.87
CA TYR A 78 -23.70 27.90 13.56
C TYR A 78 -22.51 28.88 13.56
N GLU A 79 -22.30 29.60 14.66
CA GLU A 79 -21.19 30.54 14.79
C GLU A 79 -19.80 29.87 14.68
N ASP A 80 -19.70 28.61 15.04
CA ASP A 80 -18.47 27.83 15.00
C ASP A 80 -18.13 27.32 13.59
N TRP A 81 -19.13 27.18 12.70
CA TRP A 81 -18.94 26.62 11.35
C TRP A 81 -19.41 27.53 10.20
N ASN A 82 -19.55 28.81 10.45
CA ASN A 82 -20.07 29.81 9.50
C ASN A 82 -19.25 29.91 8.20
N TYR A 83 -18.00 29.47 8.17
CA TYR A 83 -17.19 29.34 6.99
C TYR A 83 -16.55 27.98 6.89
N VAL A 84 -16.57 27.40 5.68
CA VAL A 84 -15.93 26.12 5.33
C VAL A 84 -15.07 26.29 4.10
N ALA A 85 -14.07 25.43 3.95
CA ALA A 85 -13.24 25.38 2.75
C ALA A 85 -13.08 23.94 2.25
N PRO A 86 -13.14 23.71 0.93
CA PRO A 86 -12.83 22.41 0.36
C PRO A 86 -11.40 22.00 0.70
N ALA A 87 -11.22 20.77 1.12
CA ALA A 87 -9.93 20.28 1.55
C ALA A 87 -9.70 18.82 1.14
N LYS A 88 -8.45 18.50 0.85
CA LYS A 88 -7.99 17.11 0.76
C LYS A 88 -7.55 16.69 2.15
N ILE A 89 -8.22 15.69 2.73
CA ILE A 89 -7.97 15.22 4.09
C ILE A 89 -7.27 13.85 4.04
N TRP A 90 -6.28 13.68 4.90
CA TRP A 90 -5.58 12.40 5.14
C TRP A 90 -5.74 12.03 6.60
N THR A 91 -6.34 10.89 6.87
CA THR A 91 -6.32 10.27 8.20
C THR A 91 -4.91 9.74 8.46
N LEU A 92 -4.37 10.08 9.62
CA LEU A 92 -3.05 9.58 10.01
C LEU A 92 -3.17 8.13 10.48
N PRO A 93 -2.36 7.21 9.94
CA PRO A 93 -2.21 5.89 10.53
C PRO A 93 -1.59 6.01 11.92
N GLU A 94 -1.80 5.00 12.77
CA GLU A 94 -1.45 5.02 14.18
C GLU A 94 0.02 5.41 14.44
N GLU A 95 0.93 4.92 13.60
CA GLU A 95 2.37 5.22 13.68
C GLU A 95 2.75 6.67 13.31
N LEU A 96 1.83 7.43 12.71
CA LEU A 96 2.04 8.84 12.34
C LEU A 96 1.26 9.83 13.20
N VAL A 97 0.41 9.36 14.08
CA VAL A 97 -0.28 10.19 15.06
C VAL A 97 0.74 10.84 16.01
N PHE A 98 0.46 12.06 16.47
CA PHE A 98 1.33 12.76 17.42
C PHE A 98 0.55 13.74 18.30
N GLU A 99 1.12 14.08 19.43
CA GLU A 99 0.53 15.06 20.34
C GLU A 99 0.91 16.49 19.96
N TYR A 100 -0.08 17.38 20.07
CA TYR A 100 0.09 18.82 19.97
C TYR A 100 -0.79 19.51 21.01
N ARG A 101 -0.15 19.92 22.10
CA ARG A 101 -0.82 20.53 23.27
C ARG A 101 -1.07 22.03 23.02
N LEU A 102 -2.14 22.36 22.37
CA LEU A 102 -2.65 23.71 22.26
C LEU A 102 -4.13 23.77 22.70
N GLN A 103 -4.59 24.93 23.13
CA GLN A 103 -6.00 25.14 23.51
C GLN A 103 -6.96 24.69 22.41
N GLN A 104 -8.20 24.36 22.82
CA GLN A 104 -9.27 23.92 21.92
C GLN A 104 -9.59 24.94 20.82
N GLY A 105 -10.25 24.48 19.77
CA GLY A 105 -10.71 25.31 18.65
C GLY A 105 -9.72 25.40 17.50
N ILE A 106 -9.84 26.50 16.73
CA ILE A 106 -9.02 26.78 15.57
C ILE A 106 -7.89 27.76 15.96
N ARG A 107 -6.66 27.42 15.60
CA ARG A 107 -5.50 28.26 15.88
C ARG A 107 -4.45 28.13 14.79
N GLN A 108 -3.74 29.24 14.53
CA GLN A 108 -2.55 29.20 13.68
C GLN A 108 -1.39 28.56 14.43
N ILE A 109 -0.68 27.65 13.76
CA ILE A 109 0.50 26.99 14.29
C ILE A 109 1.73 27.82 13.89
N GLN A 110 2.48 28.28 14.87
CA GLN A 110 3.72 29.07 14.68
C GLN A 110 4.96 28.32 15.17
N ASN A 111 4.76 27.24 15.94
CA ASN A 111 5.88 26.44 16.46
C ASN A 111 6.56 25.64 15.34
N SER A 112 7.86 25.91 15.15
CA SER A 112 8.68 25.30 14.09
C SER A 112 8.73 23.79 14.17
N ASP A 113 8.88 23.21 15.36
CA ASP A 113 8.98 21.75 15.56
C ASP A 113 7.67 21.05 15.17
N THR A 114 6.54 21.69 15.45
CA THR A 114 5.22 21.17 15.06
C THR A 114 5.04 21.25 13.55
N ILE A 115 5.46 22.35 12.93
CA ILE A 115 5.42 22.51 11.47
C ILE A 115 6.28 21.43 10.80
N GLU A 116 7.49 21.19 11.29
CA GLU A 116 8.37 20.15 10.79
C GLU A 116 7.75 18.75 10.91
N LYS A 117 7.14 18.45 12.06
CA LYS A 117 6.39 17.20 12.26
C LYS A 117 5.24 17.03 11.27
N ILE A 118 4.52 18.09 10.95
CA ILE A 118 3.44 18.09 9.95
C ILE A 118 4.03 17.87 8.55
N CYS A 119 5.06 18.62 8.16
CA CYS A 119 5.72 18.49 6.85
C CYS A 119 6.25 17.06 6.62
N PHE A 120 6.90 16.48 7.60
CA PHE A 120 7.39 15.10 7.54
C PHE A 120 6.26 14.11 7.22
N ARG A 121 5.14 14.23 7.90
CA ARG A 121 3.98 13.34 7.72
C ARG A 121 3.32 13.53 6.36
N ILE A 122 3.16 14.78 5.93
CA ILE A 122 2.62 15.09 4.60
C ILE A 122 3.50 14.45 3.52
N ASN A 123 4.81 14.61 3.61
CA ASN A 123 5.74 14.03 2.65
C ASN A 123 5.65 12.49 2.62
N LYS A 124 5.53 11.85 3.78
CA LYS A 124 5.36 10.40 3.89
C LYS A 124 4.05 9.92 3.28
N LEU A 125 2.94 10.62 3.55
CA LEU A 125 1.61 10.30 2.99
C LEU A 125 1.56 10.53 1.48
N MET A 126 2.12 11.64 1.00
CA MET A 126 2.19 11.93 -0.43
C MET A 126 3.09 10.93 -1.17
N GLY A 127 4.22 10.55 -0.59
CA GLY A 127 5.12 9.54 -1.13
C GLY A 127 4.43 8.19 -1.28
N LYS A 128 3.71 7.73 -0.25
CA LYS A 128 2.92 6.49 -0.32
C LYS A 128 1.83 6.56 -1.40
N GLN A 129 1.12 7.67 -1.50
CA GLN A 129 0.10 7.86 -2.54
C GLN A 129 0.70 7.85 -3.95
N LEU A 130 1.89 8.43 -4.12
CA LEU A 130 2.63 8.42 -5.39
C LEU A 130 2.99 7.00 -5.79
N VAL A 131 3.53 6.19 -4.87
CA VAL A 131 3.84 4.77 -5.11
C VAL A 131 2.62 4.01 -5.59
N VAL A 132 1.48 4.12 -4.87
CA VAL A 132 0.23 3.46 -5.24
C VAL A 132 -0.27 3.89 -6.62
N ASN A 133 -0.20 5.18 -6.93
CA ASN A 133 -0.62 5.68 -8.24
C ASN A 133 0.29 5.17 -9.37
N CYS A 134 1.60 5.19 -9.17
CA CYS A 134 2.57 4.65 -10.12
C CYS A 134 2.39 3.14 -10.33
N ALA A 135 2.12 2.39 -9.26
CA ALA A 135 1.82 0.96 -9.35
C ALA A 135 0.57 0.67 -10.20
N LYS A 136 -0.50 1.47 -10.02
CA LYS A 136 -1.71 1.37 -10.88
C LYS A 136 -1.41 1.67 -12.34
N LEU A 137 -0.62 2.72 -12.62
CA LEU A 137 -0.21 3.07 -13.99
C LEU A 137 0.64 1.96 -14.61
N LEU A 138 1.56 1.39 -13.87
CA LEU A 138 2.41 0.29 -14.34
C LEU A 138 1.58 -0.96 -14.65
N LYS A 139 0.60 -1.31 -13.81
CA LYS A 139 -0.35 -2.41 -14.08
C LYS A 139 -1.17 -2.20 -15.35
N ALA A 140 -1.60 -0.96 -15.60
CA ALA A 140 -2.44 -0.65 -16.75
C ALA A 140 -1.65 -0.61 -18.06
N ASN A 141 -0.42 -0.09 -18.06
CA ASN A 141 0.37 0.18 -19.27
C ASN A 141 1.55 -0.80 -19.47
N HIS A 142 1.85 -1.65 -18.49
CA HIS A 142 3.00 -2.57 -18.47
C HIS A 142 4.38 -1.91 -18.62
N ASN A 143 4.44 -0.60 -18.61
CA ASN A 143 5.66 0.19 -18.59
C ASN A 143 5.45 1.52 -17.86
N LEU A 144 6.54 2.06 -17.31
CA LEU A 144 6.54 3.33 -16.61
C LEU A 144 7.90 4.00 -16.75
N ILE A 145 7.91 5.26 -17.16
CA ILE A 145 9.14 6.07 -17.25
C ILE A 145 9.14 7.10 -16.12
N LEU A 146 10.15 7.04 -15.26
CA LEU A 146 10.38 7.99 -14.18
C LEU A 146 11.43 9.01 -14.63
N THR A 147 11.05 10.27 -14.77
CA THR A 147 11.92 11.37 -15.18
C THR A 147 12.22 12.32 -14.02
N GLY A 148 13.35 13.01 -14.08
CA GLY A 148 13.74 14.00 -13.05
C GLY A 148 15.26 14.14 -12.93
N ALA A 149 15.71 15.15 -12.19
CA ALA A 149 17.13 15.43 -11.97
C ALA A 149 17.85 14.24 -11.28
N PRO A 150 19.17 14.10 -11.41
CA PRO A 150 19.96 13.16 -10.61
C PRO A 150 19.71 13.34 -9.11
N GLY A 151 19.70 12.23 -8.35
CA GLY A 151 19.54 12.29 -6.89
C GLY A 151 18.09 12.47 -6.39
N THR A 152 17.08 12.60 -7.24
CA THR A 152 15.66 12.80 -6.83
C THR A 152 14.94 11.51 -6.39
N GLY A 153 15.65 10.41 -6.17
CA GLY A 153 15.07 9.18 -5.63
C GLY A 153 14.31 8.30 -6.64
N LYS A 154 14.52 8.47 -7.96
CA LYS A 154 13.83 7.66 -9.01
C LYS A 154 14.02 6.16 -8.82
N THR A 155 15.24 5.71 -8.59
CA THR A 155 15.54 4.28 -8.36
C THR A 155 14.92 3.76 -7.06
N TYR A 156 14.91 4.59 -6.02
CA TYR A 156 14.20 4.27 -4.77
C TYR A 156 12.69 4.10 -5.02
N LEU A 157 12.09 5.07 -5.72
CA LEU A 157 10.67 5.02 -6.08
C LEU A 157 10.34 3.76 -6.92
N ALA A 158 11.18 3.39 -7.89
CA ALA A 158 10.99 2.19 -8.69
C ALA A 158 10.98 0.92 -7.82
N LYS A 159 11.87 0.81 -6.84
CA LYS A 159 11.88 -0.32 -5.89
C LYS A 159 10.64 -0.34 -4.99
N GLU A 160 10.19 0.81 -4.50
CA GLU A 160 8.96 0.90 -3.69
C GLU A 160 7.71 0.53 -4.52
N ILE A 161 7.66 0.89 -5.81
CA ILE A 161 6.60 0.47 -6.73
C ILE A 161 6.61 -1.05 -6.92
N ALA A 162 7.77 -1.67 -7.08
CA ALA A 162 7.89 -3.12 -7.19
C ALA A 162 7.38 -3.84 -5.93
N LYS A 163 7.72 -3.35 -4.75
CA LYS A 163 7.21 -3.86 -3.47
C LYS A 163 5.69 -3.71 -3.35
N GLU A 164 5.14 -2.55 -3.74
CA GLU A 164 3.68 -2.31 -3.73
C GLU A 164 2.94 -3.27 -4.66
N LEU A 165 3.58 -3.70 -5.74
CA LEU A 165 3.07 -4.71 -6.67
C LEU A 165 3.20 -6.14 -6.14
N GLY A 166 3.85 -6.34 -5.00
CA GLY A 166 4.11 -7.65 -4.41
C GLY A 166 5.23 -8.43 -5.12
N VAL A 167 6.09 -7.74 -5.88
CA VAL A 167 7.24 -8.35 -6.55
C VAL A 167 8.30 -8.67 -5.50
N MET A 168 8.80 -9.91 -5.49
CA MET A 168 9.90 -10.32 -4.64
C MET A 168 11.24 -9.82 -5.20
N ASP A 169 12.25 -9.66 -4.34
CA ASP A 169 13.57 -9.17 -4.78
C ASP A 169 14.21 -10.09 -5.84
N GLU A 170 13.93 -11.39 -5.80
CA GLU A 170 14.39 -12.40 -6.79
C GLU A 170 13.71 -12.28 -8.16
N ASP A 171 12.53 -11.67 -8.21
CA ASP A 171 11.75 -11.42 -9.42
C ASP A 171 11.92 -9.97 -9.93
N CYS A 172 12.90 -9.24 -9.41
CA CYS A 172 13.18 -7.85 -9.78
C CYS A 172 14.66 -7.72 -10.18
N GLU A 173 14.92 -7.37 -11.42
CA GLU A 173 16.27 -7.16 -11.93
C GLU A 173 16.53 -5.68 -12.20
N LEU A 174 17.62 -5.14 -11.66
CA LEU A 174 18.04 -3.76 -11.88
C LEU A 174 19.20 -3.72 -12.87
N VAL A 175 18.97 -3.11 -14.03
CA VAL A 175 20.00 -2.93 -15.05
C VAL A 175 20.32 -1.44 -15.17
N GLN A 176 21.61 -1.11 -15.18
CA GLN A 176 22.10 0.24 -15.40
C GLN A 176 22.77 0.34 -16.77
N PHE A 177 22.16 1.11 -17.68
CA PHE A 177 22.75 1.41 -18.97
C PHE A 177 23.84 2.47 -18.83
N HIS A 178 25.04 2.16 -19.27
CA HIS A 178 26.18 3.08 -19.33
C HIS A 178 26.82 3.00 -20.74
N PRO A 179 27.70 3.93 -21.13
CA PRO A 179 28.21 4.01 -22.52
C PRO A 179 28.87 2.72 -23.06
N CYS A 180 29.39 1.87 -22.17
CA CYS A 180 30.01 0.59 -22.56
C CYS A 180 29.04 -0.60 -22.46
N TYR A 181 27.76 -0.38 -22.12
CA TYR A 181 26.75 -1.41 -22.02
C TYR A 181 26.07 -1.58 -23.37
N ASP A 182 26.22 -2.72 -23.99
CA ASP A 182 25.74 -2.97 -25.35
C ASP A 182 24.70 -4.10 -25.44
N TYR A 183 24.30 -4.43 -26.66
CA TYR A 183 23.38 -5.50 -26.94
C TYR A 183 23.85 -6.85 -26.39
N THR A 184 25.18 -7.08 -26.42
CA THR A 184 25.77 -8.36 -25.99
C THR A 184 25.71 -8.57 -24.50
N ASP A 185 25.63 -7.48 -23.71
CA ASP A 185 25.43 -7.53 -22.26
C ASP A 185 23.95 -7.69 -21.89
N PHE A 186 23.06 -7.11 -22.70
CA PHE A 186 21.63 -7.07 -22.39
C PHE A 186 20.88 -8.30 -22.90
N VAL A 187 21.07 -8.67 -24.16
CA VAL A 187 20.31 -9.78 -24.79
C VAL A 187 21.15 -11.02 -24.91
N GLU A 188 22.17 -11.00 -25.77
CA GLU A 188 23.08 -12.11 -25.98
C GLU A 188 24.30 -11.70 -26.82
N GLY A 189 25.43 -12.35 -26.61
CA GLY A 189 26.63 -12.06 -27.39
C GLY A 189 27.66 -13.20 -27.37
N LEU A 190 28.62 -13.13 -28.28
CA LEU A 190 29.75 -14.02 -28.29
C LEU A 190 30.79 -13.56 -27.28
N ARG A 191 31.17 -14.46 -26.36
CA ARG A 191 32.20 -14.18 -25.36
C ARG A 191 33.40 -15.08 -25.60
N PRO A 192 34.63 -14.54 -25.52
CA PRO A 192 35.82 -15.34 -25.65
C PRO A 192 35.94 -16.33 -24.49
N VAL A 193 36.15 -17.59 -24.80
CA VAL A 193 36.38 -18.67 -23.83
C VAL A 193 37.66 -19.39 -24.17
N LYS A 194 38.38 -19.91 -23.19
CA LYS A 194 39.52 -20.77 -23.38
C LYS A 194 39.03 -22.23 -23.35
N VAL A 195 39.15 -22.92 -24.47
CA VAL A 195 38.88 -24.36 -24.60
C VAL A 195 40.16 -25.00 -25.02
N ASP A 196 40.71 -25.92 -24.23
CA ASP A 196 41.95 -26.66 -24.49
C ASP A 196 43.12 -25.77 -24.94
N GLU A 197 43.40 -24.70 -24.20
CA GLU A 197 44.42 -23.66 -24.45
C GLU A 197 44.22 -22.85 -25.75
N LYS A 198 43.17 -23.09 -26.50
CA LYS A 198 42.82 -22.32 -27.71
C LYS A 198 41.74 -21.29 -27.38
N LEU A 199 41.83 -20.12 -28.02
CA LEU A 199 40.79 -19.09 -27.93
C LEU A 199 39.59 -19.55 -28.78
N GLY A 200 38.46 -19.75 -28.12
CA GLY A 200 37.16 -20.01 -28.75
C GLY A 200 36.16 -18.89 -28.44
N PHE A 201 34.97 -18.95 -29.04
CA PHE A 201 33.88 -18.06 -28.76
C PHE A 201 32.65 -18.88 -28.39
N GLU A 202 32.02 -18.50 -27.31
CA GLU A 202 30.76 -19.09 -26.87
C GLU A 202 29.65 -18.04 -26.84
N ARG A 203 28.44 -18.43 -27.23
CA ARG A 203 27.26 -17.58 -27.14
C ARG A 203 26.76 -17.57 -25.70
N LYS A 204 26.83 -16.40 -25.06
CA LYS A 204 26.35 -16.19 -23.70
C LYS A 204 25.08 -15.31 -23.71
N ASP A 205 24.08 -15.70 -22.94
CA ASP A 205 22.90 -14.88 -22.75
C ASP A 205 23.20 -13.64 -21.90
N GLY A 206 22.60 -12.53 -22.25
CA GLY A 206 22.63 -11.30 -21.46
C GLY A 206 21.54 -11.29 -20.39
N VAL A 207 21.61 -10.26 -19.52
CA VAL A 207 20.75 -10.13 -18.33
C VAL A 207 19.26 -10.23 -18.66
N PHE A 208 18.80 -9.53 -19.69
CA PHE A 208 17.40 -9.54 -20.09
C PHE A 208 16.92 -10.92 -20.55
N LYS A 209 17.73 -11.60 -21.38
CA LYS A 209 17.36 -12.92 -21.87
C LYS A 209 17.36 -13.98 -20.76
N GLU A 210 18.32 -13.91 -19.83
CA GLU A 210 18.32 -14.76 -18.64
C GLU A 210 17.08 -14.52 -17.77
N PHE A 211 16.71 -13.25 -17.56
CA PHE A 211 15.52 -12.87 -16.82
C PHE A 211 14.24 -13.42 -17.49
N CYS A 212 14.11 -13.26 -18.81
CA CYS A 212 13.00 -13.83 -19.57
C CYS A 212 12.93 -15.35 -19.47
N LYS A 213 14.09 -16.05 -19.53
CA LYS A 213 14.13 -17.51 -19.38
C LYS A 213 13.61 -17.94 -18.00
N LYS A 214 14.02 -17.26 -16.92
CA LYS A 214 13.49 -17.50 -15.56
C LYS A 214 11.97 -17.33 -15.54
N ALA A 215 11.45 -16.22 -16.08
CA ALA A 215 10.03 -15.96 -16.16
C ALA A 215 9.25 -17.03 -16.95
N PHE A 216 9.83 -17.54 -18.05
CA PHE A 216 9.21 -18.62 -18.84
C PHE A 216 9.19 -19.96 -18.10
N VAL A 217 10.21 -20.25 -17.31
CA VAL A 217 10.24 -21.47 -16.48
C VAL A 217 9.16 -21.39 -15.41
N ASP A 218 9.00 -20.24 -14.77
CA ASP A 218 8.00 -20.01 -13.73
C ASP A 218 6.56 -19.99 -14.29
N GLN A 219 6.35 -19.55 -15.54
CA GLN A 219 5.04 -19.58 -16.19
C GLN A 219 4.58 -20.96 -16.62
N LYS A 220 5.50 -21.93 -16.77
CA LYS A 220 5.12 -23.29 -17.20
C LYS A 220 4.17 -23.97 -16.23
N ASP A 221 4.23 -23.64 -14.95
CA ASP A 221 3.30 -24.18 -13.98
C ASP A 221 3.09 -23.24 -12.77
N PRO A 222 2.12 -22.29 -12.83
CA PRO A 222 1.78 -21.42 -11.71
C PRO A 222 1.45 -22.18 -10.43
N PHE A 223 0.92 -23.39 -10.57
CA PHE A 223 0.66 -24.28 -9.44
C PHE A 223 1.97 -24.68 -8.73
N GLU A 224 3.00 -25.07 -9.47
CA GLU A 224 4.29 -25.48 -8.90
C GLU A 224 4.94 -24.36 -8.08
N ARG A 225 4.90 -23.12 -8.58
CA ARG A 225 5.41 -21.96 -7.85
C ARG A 225 4.63 -21.74 -6.56
N GLY A 226 3.31 -21.72 -6.62
CA GLY A 226 2.45 -21.57 -5.44
C GLY A 226 2.66 -22.68 -4.42
N TYR A 227 2.77 -23.91 -4.89
CA TYR A 227 3.04 -25.07 -4.05
C TYR A 227 4.39 -24.99 -3.34
N LYS A 228 5.46 -24.64 -4.07
CA LYS A 228 6.80 -24.45 -3.51
C LYS A 228 6.82 -23.35 -2.44
N THR A 229 6.21 -22.20 -2.73
CA THR A 229 6.08 -21.09 -1.77
C THR A 229 5.32 -21.53 -0.50
N LEU A 230 4.27 -22.31 -0.64
CA LEU A 230 3.53 -22.84 0.51
C LEU A 230 4.38 -23.79 1.35
N VAL A 231 5.11 -24.72 0.72
CA VAL A 231 6.03 -25.65 1.41
C VAL A 231 7.14 -24.88 2.15
N GLU A 232 7.69 -23.82 1.55
CA GLU A 232 8.68 -22.96 2.20
C GLU A 232 8.13 -22.23 3.42
N LYS A 233 6.91 -21.69 3.33
CA LYS A 233 6.21 -21.06 4.46
C LYS A 233 5.98 -22.05 5.61
N ILE A 234 5.52 -23.26 5.29
CA ILE A 234 5.36 -24.33 6.28
C ILE A 234 6.68 -24.66 6.96
N SER A 235 7.76 -24.80 6.18
CA SER A 235 9.10 -25.15 6.71
C SER A 235 9.69 -24.07 7.60
N LYS A 236 9.35 -22.80 7.37
CA LYS A 236 9.77 -21.65 8.19
C LYS A 236 8.86 -21.41 9.40
N SER A 237 7.71 -22.05 9.49
CA SER A 237 6.76 -21.90 10.58
C SER A 237 7.18 -22.66 11.84
N PRO A 238 6.82 -22.20 13.04
CA PRO A 238 7.09 -22.93 14.28
C PRO A 238 6.52 -24.35 14.19
N ASN A 239 7.31 -25.33 14.63
CA ASN A 239 6.98 -26.76 14.56
C ASN A 239 6.67 -27.31 13.14
N LYS A 240 7.05 -26.58 12.09
CA LYS A 240 6.74 -26.91 10.68
C LYS A 240 5.23 -27.06 10.42
N ILE A 241 4.42 -26.26 11.09
CA ILE A 241 2.97 -26.21 10.98
C ILE A 241 2.55 -24.79 10.62
N TYR A 242 1.78 -24.61 9.55
CA TYR A 242 1.19 -23.35 9.15
C TYR A 242 -0.29 -23.34 9.54
N LYS A 243 -0.67 -22.41 10.43
CA LYS A 243 -2.05 -22.30 10.93
C LYS A 243 -2.90 -21.48 9.99
N CYS A 244 -3.95 -22.06 9.46
CA CYS A 244 -4.95 -21.36 8.66
C CYS A 244 -6.19 -21.08 9.52
N GLY A 245 -6.31 -19.83 10.00
CA GLY A 245 -7.54 -19.34 10.63
C GLY A 245 -8.60 -19.01 9.59
N THR A 246 -9.86 -19.05 10.01
CA THR A 246 -10.99 -18.58 9.20
C THR A 246 -11.61 -17.35 9.85
N SER A 247 -12.12 -16.43 9.02
CA SER A 247 -12.88 -15.26 9.49
C SER A 247 -14.27 -15.63 10.04
N ASN A 248 -14.68 -16.89 9.91
CA ASN A 248 -15.98 -17.36 10.38
C ASN A 248 -15.86 -17.92 11.80
N PRO A 249 -16.55 -17.35 12.81
CA PRO A 249 -16.47 -17.79 14.20
C PRO A 249 -16.93 -19.25 14.42
N ASN A 250 -17.70 -19.81 13.49
CA ASN A 250 -18.17 -21.20 13.55
C ASN A 250 -17.20 -22.20 12.89
N ASN A 251 -16.11 -21.75 12.30
CA ASN A 251 -15.12 -22.60 11.66
C ASN A 251 -13.78 -22.47 12.37
N LYS A 252 -13.35 -23.53 13.06
CA LYS A 252 -12.14 -23.53 13.88
C LYS A 252 -10.81 -23.44 13.10
N GLY A 253 -10.87 -23.49 11.76
CA GLY A 253 -9.68 -23.51 10.93
C GLY A 253 -9.02 -24.89 10.83
N PHE A 254 -7.80 -24.92 10.29
CA PHE A 254 -7.02 -26.14 10.12
C PHE A 254 -5.53 -25.83 10.10
N ASP A 255 -4.75 -26.83 10.47
CA ASP A 255 -3.31 -26.80 10.37
C ASP A 255 -2.85 -27.42 9.06
N ILE A 256 -1.82 -26.84 8.45
CA ILE A 256 -1.15 -27.38 7.29
C ILE A 256 0.28 -27.77 7.69
N SER A 257 0.65 -29.01 7.43
CA SER A 257 2.02 -29.49 7.58
C SER A 257 2.51 -30.13 6.28
N TYR A 258 3.84 -30.29 6.16
CA TYR A 258 4.44 -30.93 5.01
C TYR A 258 5.17 -32.21 5.42
N GLY A 259 4.71 -33.33 4.91
CA GLY A 259 5.22 -34.67 5.22
C GLY A 259 6.36 -35.13 4.31
N GLY A 260 7.09 -34.19 3.67
CA GLY A 260 8.23 -34.48 2.77
C GLY A 260 7.81 -34.79 1.33
N LYS A 261 6.62 -35.25 1.10
CA LYS A 261 6.09 -35.56 -0.25
C LYS A 261 4.74 -34.88 -0.51
N ASP A 262 3.89 -34.81 0.50
CA ASP A 262 2.51 -34.31 0.41
C ASP A 262 2.21 -33.30 1.50
N ILE A 263 1.20 -32.44 1.26
CA ILE A 263 0.66 -31.52 2.25
C ILE A 263 -0.41 -32.25 3.06
N ILE A 264 -0.33 -32.14 4.36
CA ILE A 264 -1.26 -32.75 5.32
C ILE A 264 -2.11 -31.63 5.93
N PHE A 265 -3.44 -31.79 5.85
CA PHE A 265 -4.42 -30.91 6.48
C PHE A 265 -4.95 -31.59 7.75
N THR A 266 -4.84 -30.91 8.88
CA THR A 266 -5.39 -31.36 10.16
C THR A 266 -6.47 -30.36 10.59
N ARG A 267 -7.72 -30.80 10.68
CA ARG A 267 -8.83 -29.96 11.21
C ARG A 267 -8.81 -30.00 12.74
N TYR A 268 -9.17 -28.89 13.36
CA TYR A 268 -9.20 -28.77 14.82
C TYR A 268 -10.35 -29.52 15.51
N ASP A 269 -11.35 -29.96 14.75
CA ASP A 269 -12.56 -30.63 15.24
C ASP A 269 -12.62 -32.12 14.91
N GLU A 270 -11.63 -32.66 14.20
CA GLU A 270 -11.55 -34.08 13.83
C GLU A 270 -10.11 -34.59 14.02
N ASP A 271 -9.93 -35.71 14.69
CA ASP A 271 -8.63 -36.41 14.82
C ASP A 271 -8.14 -37.03 13.48
N ASN A 272 -8.76 -36.68 12.37
CA ASN A 272 -8.48 -37.24 11.06
C ASN A 272 -7.56 -36.33 10.25
N ASN A 273 -6.29 -36.72 10.17
CA ASN A 273 -5.33 -36.13 9.24
C ASN A 273 -5.67 -36.54 7.80
N ARG A 274 -5.91 -35.57 6.92
CA ARG A 274 -6.15 -35.81 5.50
C ARG A 274 -4.95 -35.36 4.67
N ALA A 275 -4.27 -36.30 4.04
CA ALA A 275 -3.22 -35.99 3.10
C ALA A 275 -3.83 -35.48 1.77
N ALA A 276 -3.39 -34.32 1.30
CA ALA A 276 -3.71 -33.84 -0.03
C ALA A 276 -2.52 -34.09 -0.95
N TYR A 277 -2.67 -35.02 -1.85
CA TYR A 277 -1.67 -35.34 -2.83
C TYR A 277 -1.47 -34.16 -3.78
N LYS A 278 -0.22 -33.82 -4.07
CA LYS A 278 0.18 -32.71 -4.94
C LYS A 278 -0.57 -32.71 -6.28
N ASP A 279 -0.71 -33.87 -6.91
CA ASP A 279 -1.39 -34.00 -8.20
C ASP A 279 -2.91 -33.74 -8.12
N ARG A 280 -3.54 -34.05 -6.99
CA ARG A 280 -4.96 -33.70 -6.77
C ARG A 280 -5.15 -32.21 -6.57
N LEU A 281 -4.27 -31.57 -5.79
CA LEU A 281 -4.27 -30.12 -5.61
C LEU A 281 -4.05 -29.40 -6.95
N ARG A 282 -3.13 -29.90 -7.78
CA ARG A 282 -2.88 -29.37 -9.12
C ARG A 282 -4.13 -29.46 -10.01
N LYS A 283 -4.82 -30.62 -10.02
CA LYS A 283 -6.06 -30.81 -10.79
C LYS A 283 -7.16 -29.86 -10.33
N LEU A 284 -7.35 -29.68 -9.04
CA LEU A 284 -8.31 -28.73 -8.47
C LEU A 284 -7.97 -27.29 -8.86
N TYR A 285 -6.73 -26.88 -8.71
CA TYR A 285 -6.25 -25.54 -9.08
C TYR A 285 -6.62 -25.22 -10.54
N TYR A 286 -6.25 -26.08 -11.50
CA TYR A 286 -6.55 -25.84 -12.90
C TYR A 286 -8.04 -25.98 -13.25
N HIS A 287 -8.80 -26.78 -12.51
CA HIS A 287 -10.24 -26.84 -12.66
C HIS A 287 -10.89 -25.48 -12.36
N TYR A 288 -10.54 -24.86 -11.24
CA TYR A 288 -11.10 -23.57 -10.83
C TYR A 288 -10.62 -22.40 -11.70
N ILE A 289 -9.36 -22.40 -12.10
CA ILE A 289 -8.83 -21.38 -13.01
C ILE A 289 -9.58 -21.39 -14.36
N ARG A 290 -9.89 -22.58 -14.90
CA ARG A 290 -10.69 -22.70 -16.13
C ARG A 290 -12.13 -22.18 -15.98
N GLN A 291 -12.66 -22.15 -14.77
CA GLN A 291 -13.97 -21.56 -14.47
C GLN A 291 -13.90 -20.04 -14.20
N GLY A 292 -12.72 -19.41 -14.34
CA GLY A 292 -12.53 -17.98 -14.08
C GLY A 292 -12.48 -17.63 -12.60
N ILE A 293 -12.36 -18.62 -11.71
CA ILE A 293 -12.28 -18.40 -10.27
C ILE A 293 -10.80 -18.12 -9.93
N THR A 294 -10.48 -16.85 -9.64
CA THR A 294 -9.14 -16.39 -9.26
C THR A 294 -9.00 -16.14 -7.76
N ASP A 295 -10.13 -15.98 -7.05
CA ASP A 295 -10.18 -15.84 -5.60
C ASP A 295 -10.81 -17.07 -4.96
N PHE A 296 -9.98 -17.83 -4.26
CA PHE A 296 -10.38 -19.06 -3.57
C PHE A 296 -10.95 -18.81 -2.16
N GLY A 297 -10.99 -17.55 -1.70
CA GLY A 297 -11.46 -17.17 -0.37
C GLY A 297 -12.96 -17.38 -0.15
N HIS A 298 -13.74 -17.54 -1.21
CA HIS A 298 -15.21 -17.67 -1.17
C HIS A 298 -15.74 -19.01 -1.69
N ILE A 299 -14.89 -20.01 -1.88
CA ILE A 299 -15.37 -21.35 -2.25
C ILE A 299 -16.06 -21.98 -1.04
N ASN A 300 -17.34 -21.71 -0.92
CA ASN A 300 -18.23 -22.51 -0.08
C ASN A 300 -18.41 -23.90 -0.70
N ARG A 301 -18.34 -24.91 0.14
CA ARG A 301 -18.51 -26.33 -0.20
C ARG A 301 -19.85 -26.62 -0.86
#